data_b868b1387d0a211aa87c67a2d2fbd04c
#
_entry.id   b868b1387d0a211aa87c67a2d2fbd04c
#
_cell.length_a   1.000
_cell.length_b   1.000
_cell.length_c   1.000
_cell.angle_alpha   90.00
_cell.angle_beta   90.00
_cell.angle_gamma   90.00
#
_symmetry.space_group_name_H-M   'P 1'
#
loop_
_entity.id
_entity.type
_entity.pdbx_description
1 polymer ?
#
loop_
_entity_poly.entity_id
_entity_poly.type
_entity_poly.pdbx_seq_one_letter_code
_entity_poly.pdbx_strand_id
1 'polypeptide(L)'
;MITKLLGNPSSKLVNQIENEKNKEFVLKLPKREGKKFEDLFKGANPLAIDLLKKMLTYDPADRITVADALKHPYLKALHFPDDEPVTQPVSAFDFDFEKYSLGKEDFKDLIYEEIMLYHSDEAALQYIKQKEQHANGALHLRYGHRIRKAYKPDGK
;
A
#
# COMPACT_ATOMS: atom_id res chain seq x y z
N MET A 1 -4.34 -5.77 -19.65
CA MET A 1 -3.48 -4.73 -20.24
C MET A 1 -2.00 -5.00 -20.02
N ILE A 2 -1.56 -5.31 -18.80
CA ILE A 2 -0.16 -5.58 -18.43
C ILE A 2 0.44 -6.73 -19.25
N THR A 3 -0.26 -7.88 -19.35
CA THR A 3 0.21 -9.04 -20.13
C THR A 3 0.34 -8.79 -21.65
N LYS A 4 -0.31 -7.73 -22.17
CA LYS A 4 -0.09 -7.31 -23.58
C LYS A 4 1.27 -6.62 -23.76
N LEU A 5 1.80 -6.05 -22.70
CA LEU A 5 3.06 -5.32 -22.72
C LEU A 5 4.23 -6.22 -22.29
N LEU A 6 4.11 -6.85 -21.14
CA LEU A 6 5.19 -7.62 -20.52
C LEU A 6 5.21 -9.10 -20.90
N GLY A 7 4.16 -9.60 -21.57
CA GLY A 7 3.93 -11.02 -21.73
C GLY A 7 3.26 -11.64 -20.51
N ASN A 8 3.18 -12.96 -20.47
CA ASN A 8 2.67 -13.66 -19.29
C ASN A 8 3.77 -13.77 -18.22
N PRO A 9 3.42 -13.73 -16.93
CA PRO A 9 4.38 -14.00 -15.86
C PRO A 9 4.93 -15.42 -15.95
N SER A 10 6.13 -15.62 -15.44
CA SER A 10 6.76 -16.94 -15.40
C SER A 10 5.99 -17.91 -14.51
N SER A 11 6.11 -19.22 -14.79
CA SER A 11 5.48 -20.26 -13.96
C SER A 11 5.91 -20.17 -12.49
N LYS A 12 7.16 -19.75 -12.22
CA LYS A 12 7.67 -19.52 -10.86
C LYS A 12 6.83 -18.46 -10.14
N LEU A 13 6.59 -17.33 -10.79
CA LEU A 13 5.78 -16.24 -10.20
C LEU A 13 4.32 -16.63 -10.01
N VAL A 14 3.75 -17.34 -10.98
CA VAL A 14 2.36 -17.81 -10.87
C VAL A 14 2.20 -18.77 -9.68
N ASN A 15 3.21 -19.59 -9.40
CA ASN A 15 3.17 -20.51 -8.26
C ASN A 15 3.30 -19.82 -6.90
N GLN A 16 3.78 -18.58 -6.87
CA GLN A 16 3.86 -17.76 -5.65
C GLN A 16 2.54 -17.06 -5.30
N ILE A 17 1.54 -17.12 -6.19
CA ILE A 17 0.23 -16.54 -5.91
C ILE A 17 -0.51 -17.42 -4.91
N GLU A 18 -0.70 -16.90 -3.70
CA GLU A 18 -1.37 -17.63 -2.60
C GLU A 18 -2.87 -17.83 -2.86
N ASN A 19 -3.54 -16.85 -3.47
CA ASN A 19 -4.96 -16.95 -3.75
C ASN A 19 -5.21 -17.81 -4.99
N GLU A 20 -5.78 -19.01 -4.80
CA GLU A 20 -6.03 -19.97 -5.88
C GLU A 20 -6.92 -19.42 -7.00
N LYS A 21 -7.93 -18.59 -6.69
CA LYS A 21 -8.80 -17.97 -7.72
C LYS A 21 -8.00 -17.01 -8.61
N ASN A 22 -7.10 -16.22 -8.01
CA ASN A 22 -6.23 -15.32 -8.74
C ASN A 22 -5.20 -16.09 -9.59
N LYS A 23 -4.66 -17.16 -9.05
CA LYS A 23 -3.75 -18.07 -9.76
C LYS A 23 -4.41 -18.72 -10.97
N GLU A 24 -5.60 -19.29 -10.79
CA GLU A 24 -6.39 -19.83 -11.90
C GLU A 24 -6.72 -18.77 -12.96
N PHE A 25 -7.09 -17.56 -12.54
CA PHE A 25 -7.34 -16.46 -13.47
C PHE A 25 -6.12 -16.17 -14.33
N VAL A 26 -4.93 -16.08 -13.71
CA VAL A 26 -3.67 -15.81 -14.43
C VAL A 26 -3.33 -16.95 -15.40
N LEU A 27 -3.54 -18.21 -14.98
CA LEU A 27 -3.30 -19.37 -15.83
C LEU A 27 -4.24 -19.45 -17.04
N LYS A 28 -5.47 -18.95 -16.90
CA LYS A 28 -6.47 -18.90 -17.99
C LYS A 28 -6.25 -17.76 -18.98
N LEU A 29 -5.32 -16.84 -18.71
CA LEU A 29 -5.02 -15.74 -19.63
C LEU A 29 -4.40 -16.27 -20.93
N PRO A 30 -4.75 -15.69 -22.09
CA PRO A 30 -4.13 -16.04 -23.36
C PRO A 30 -2.60 -15.91 -23.27
N LYS A 31 -1.88 -16.90 -23.79
CA LYS A 31 -0.41 -16.82 -23.90
C LYS A 31 -0.02 -15.63 -24.77
N ARG A 32 0.86 -14.81 -24.25
CA ARG A 32 1.37 -13.59 -24.88
C ARG A 32 2.86 -13.48 -24.65
N GLU A 33 3.58 -13.17 -25.69
CA GLU A 33 4.95 -12.70 -25.59
C GLU A 33 4.95 -11.20 -25.26
N GLY A 34 5.92 -10.77 -24.47
CA GLY A 34 6.12 -9.36 -24.17
C GLY A 34 6.50 -8.58 -25.42
N LYS A 35 6.18 -7.30 -25.44
CA LYS A 35 6.63 -6.39 -26.51
C LYS A 35 7.98 -5.79 -26.14
N LYS A 36 8.83 -5.57 -27.14
CA LYS A 36 10.06 -4.80 -26.93
C LYS A 36 9.70 -3.34 -26.68
N PHE A 37 10.18 -2.79 -25.58
CA PHE A 37 9.89 -1.41 -25.18
C PHE A 37 10.46 -0.41 -26.20
N GLU A 38 11.60 -0.74 -26.80
CA GLU A 38 12.25 0.05 -27.84
C GLU A 38 11.37 0.22 -29.08
N ASP A 39 10.62 -0.82 -29.43
CA ASP A 39 9.70 -0.78 -30.56
C ASP A 39 8.42 0.03 -30.27
N LEU A 40 7.99 0.02 -29.00
CA LEU A 40 6.81 0.78 -28.54
C LEU A 40 7.11 2.26 -28.37
N PHE A 41 8.31 2.58 -27.88
CA PHE A 41 8.73 3.93 -27.53
C PHE A 41 9.87 4.39 -28.44
N LYS A 42 9.64 4.29 -29.76
CA LYS A 42 10.63 4.70 -30.75
C LYS A 42 11.06 6.15 -30.55
N GLY A 43 12.37 6.38 -30.48
CA GLY A 43 12.94 7.71 -30.26
C GLY A 43 12.95 8.18 -28.81
N ALA A 44 12.45 7.40 -27.87
CA ALA A 44 12.57 7.73 -26.44
C ALA A 44 14.02 7.56 -25.95
N ASN A 45 14.37 8.29 -24.90
CA ASN A 45 15.68 8.18 -24.26
C ASN A 45 15.91 6.73 -23.77
N PRO A 46 17.02 6.06 -24.15
CA PRO A 46 17.32 4.70 -23.71
C PRO A 46 17.33 4.53 -22.19
N LEU A 47 17.78 5.52 -21.43
CA LEU A 47 17.76 5.51 -19.96
C LEU A 47 16.32 5.57 -19.40
N ALA A 48 15.41 6.28 -20.08
CA ALA A 48 14.00 6.28 -19.69
C ALA A 48 13.38 4.90 -19.90
N ILE A 49 13.70 4.22 -21.00
CA ILE A 49 13.25 2.86 -21.28
C ILE A 49 13.81 1.88 -20.27
N ASP A 50 15.08 2.01 -19.89
CA ASP A 50 15.71 1.16 -18.85
C ASP A 50 15.01 1.32 -17.48
N LEU A 51 14.79 2.55 -17.05
CA LEU A 51 14.06 2.81 -15.81
C LEU A 51 12.65 2.22 -15.86
N LEU A 52 11.93 2.42 -16.96
CA LEU A 52 10.58 1.90 -17.16
C LEU A 52 10.54 0.36 -17.07
N LYS A 53 11.49 -0.34 -17.65
CA LYS A 53 11.62 -1.80 -17.56
C LYS A 53 11.79 -2.24 -16.10
N LYS A 54 12.66 -1.57 -15.36
CA LYS A 54 12.93 -1.86 -13.95
C LYS A 54 11.69 -1.62 -13.08
N MET A 55 10.91 -0.57 -13.35
CA MET A 55 9.67 -0.27 -12.63
C MET A 55 8.53 -1.24 -12.95
N LEU A 56 8.49 -1.78 -14.18
CA LEU A 56 7.44 -2.68 -14.63
C LEU A 56 7.77 -4.17 -14.46
N THR A 57 8.80 -4.51 -13.69
CA THR A 57 9.12 -5.89 -13.35
C THR A 57 7.97 -6.54 -12.59
N TYR A 58 7.55 -7.77 -12.98
CA TYR A 58 6.43 -8.49 -12.35
C TYR A 58 6.72 -8.81 -10.88
N ASP A 59 7.87 -9.41 -10.62
CA ASP A 59 8.27 -9.78 -9.27
C ASP A 59 8.58 -8.52 -8.44
N PRO A 60 7.84 -8.25 -7.36
CA PRO A 60 8.14 -7.11 -6.50
C PRO A 60 9.51 -7.20 -5.84
N ALA A 61 10.08 -8.41 -5.66
CA ALA A 61 11.42 -8.59 -5.10
C ALA A 61 12.53 -8.14 -6.08
N ASP A 62 12.28 -8.29 -7.38
CA ASP A 62 13.21 -7.88 -8.45
C ASP A 62 12.92 -6.47 -8.97
N ARG A 63 11.79 -5.86 -8.55
CA ARG A 63 11.40 -4.53 -9.00
C ARG A 63 12.26 -3.48 -8.32
N ILE A 64 12.72 -2.49 -9.10
CA ILE A 64 13.50 -1.38 -8.57
C ILE A 64 12.76 -0.69 -7.40
N THR A 65 13.46 -0.40 -6.32
CA THR A 65 12.90 0.38 -5.20
C THR A 65 12.70 1.84 -5.57
N VAL A 66 11.86 2.58 -4.84
CA VAL A 66 11.67 4.02 -5.07
C VAL A 66 12.99 4.77 -4.91
N ALA A 67 13.76 4.46 -3.85
CA ALA A 67 15.05 5.09 -3.58
C ALA A 67 16.07 4.84 -4.70
N ASP A 68 16.11 3.62 -5.26
CA ASP A 68 17.03 3.31 -6.35
C ASP A 68 16.52 3.88 -7.69
N ALA A 69 15.21 3.99 -7.88
CA ALA A 69 14.62 4.64 -9.06
C ALA A 69 14.98 6.13 -9.10
N LEU A 70 14.94 6.83 -7.96
CA LEU A 70 15.36 8.24 -7.86
C LEU A 70 16.85 8.43 -8.20
N LYS A 71 17.71 7.49 -7.82
CA LYS A 71 19.15 7.47 -8.15
C LYS A 71 19.46 7.06 -9.60
N HIS A 72 18.44 6.65 -10.36
CA HIS A 72 18.67 6.13 -11.71
C HIS A 72 19.28 7.22 -12.62
N PRO A 73 20.23 6.86 -13.52
CA PRO A 73 20.90 7.83 -14.39
C PRO A 73 19.96 8.73 -15.20
N TYR A 74 18.77 8.24 -15.53
CA TYR A 74 17.74 9.03 -16.20
C TYR A 74 17.29 10.25 -15.39
N LEU A 75 17.23 10.10 -14.06
CA LEU A 75 16.78 11.16 -13.15
C LEU A 75 17.94 11.97 -12.52
N LYS A 76 19.19 11.71 -12.94
CA LYS A 76 20.38 12.31 -12.34
C LYS A 76 20.31 13.84 -12.19
N ALA A 77 19.70 14.54 -13.13
CA ALA A 77 19.56 16.01 -13.08
C ALA A 77 18.48 16.49 -12.10
N LEU A 78 17.60 15.59 -11.63
CA LEU A 78 16.48 15.89 -10.74
C LEU A 78 16.65 15.25 -9.35
N HIS A 79 17.66 14.41 -9.17
CA HIS A 79 17.92 13.71 -7.91
C HIS A 79 18.72 14.59 -6.96
N PHE A 80 18.11 14.96 -5.84
CA PHE A 80 18.72 15.74 -4.76
C PHE A 80 18.50 15.00 -3.43
N PRO A 81 19.46 14.18 -2.98
CA PRO A 81 19.29 13.31 -1.80
C PRO A 81 18.86 14.07 -0.52
N ASP A 82 19.34 15.30 -0.37
CA ASP A 82 19.05 16.11 0.81
C ASP A 82 17.63 16.73 0.79
N ASP A 83 16.97 16.74 -0.37
CA ASP A 83 15.63 17.32 -0.58
C ASP A 83 14.56 16.23 -0.81
N GLU A 84 14.92 14.97 -0.70
CA GLU A 84 14.00 13.84 -0.86
C GLU A 84 13.40 13.46 0.49
N PRO A 85 12.10 13.76 0.74
CA PRO A 85 11.49 13.51 2.04
C PRO A 85 11.39 12.02 2.33
N VAL A 86 11.82 11.63 3.52
CA VAL A 86 11.70 10.27 4.04
C VAL A 86 10.91 10.29 5.34
N THR A 87 10.19 9.20 5.62
CA THR A 87 9.47 9.02 6.88
C THR A 87 9.77 7.64 7.47
N GLN A 88 9.46 7.48 8.75
CA GLN A 88 9.53 6.18 9.38
C GLN A 88 8.50 5.22 8.79
N PRO A 89 8.82 3.93 8.68
CA PRO A 89 7.86 2.92 8.25
C PRO A 89 6.60 2.96 9.11
N VAL A 90 5.45 2.86 8.47
CA VAL A 90 4.16 2.75 9.18
C VAL A 90 4.08 1.40 9.88
N SER A 91 3.57 1.37 11.10
CA SER A 91 3.38 0.12 11.81
C SER A 91 2.35 -0.76 11.09
N ALA A 92 2.66 -2.05 10.92
CA ALA A 92 1.69 -3.02 10.41
C ALA A 92 0.41 -3.08 11.26
N PHE A 93 0.50 -2.70 12.53
CA PHE A 93 -0.64 -2.59 13.44
C PHE A 93 -1.63 -1.50 12.98
N ASP A 94 -1.15 -0.43 12.33
CA ASP A 94 -2.03 0.64 11.82
C ASP A 94 -2.94 0.17 10.70
N PHE A 95 -2.58 -0.93 10.01
CA PHE A 95 -3.33 -1.55 8.93
C PHE A 95 -3.88 -2.94 9.30
N ASP A 96 -3.92 -3.28 10.58
CA ASP A 96 -4.37 -4.61 11.05
C ASP A 96 -5.83 -4.92 10.66
N PHE A 97 -6.64 -3.89 10.41
CA PHE A 97 -8.02 -4.03 9.95
C PHE A 97 -8.13 -4.70 8.57
N GLU A 98 -7.09 -4.66 7.73
CA GLU A 98 -7.09 -5.31 6.42
C GLU A 98 -7.14 -6.84 6.50
N LYS A 99 -6.85 -7.41 7.67
CA LYS A 99 -6.97 -8.85 7.93
C LYS A 99 -8.41 -9.31 8.05
N TYR A 100 -9.37 -8.40 8.23
CA TYR A 100 -10.78 -8.68 8.46
C TYR A 100 -11.62 -8.34 7.24
N SER A 101 -12.69 -9.12 7.01
CA SER A 101 -13.70 -8.78 6.01
C SER A 101 -14.68 -7.78 6.60
N LEU A 102 -14.43 -6.49 6.36
CA LEU A 102 -15.20 -5.40 6.94
C LEU A 102 -16.44 -5.07 6.12
N GLY A 103 -17.57 -4.85 6.79
CA GLY A 103 -18.79 -4.32 6.22
C GLY A 103 -18.83 -2.78 6.23
N LYS A 104 -19.90 -2.23 5.68
CA LYS A 104 -20.08 -0.76 5.60
C LYS A 104 -20.11 -0.09 6.97
N GLU A 105 -20.73 -0.71 7.96
CA GLU A 105 -20.83 -0.15 9.31
C GLU A 105 -19.48 -0.18 10.03
N ASP A 106 -18.70 -1.24 9.84
CA ASP A 106 -17.33 -1.33 10.38
C ASP A 106 -16.45 -0.19 9.86
N PHE A 107 -16.53 0.12 8.57
CA PHE A 107 -15.81 1.26 7.98
C PHE A 107 -16.27 2.61 8.53
N LYS A 108 -17.57 2.80 8.76
CA LYS A 108 -18.08 4.02 9.38
C LYS A 108 -17.51 4.18 10.79
N ASP A 109 -17.48 3.11 11.57
CA ASP A 109 -16.94 3.12 12.91
C ASP A 109 -15.44 3.48 12.90
N LEU A 110 -14.66 2.87 12.00
CA LEU A 110 -13.23 3.19 11.85
C LEU A 110 -12.98 4.65 11.46
N ILE A 111 -13.76 5.17 10.51
CA ILE A 111 -13.66 6.58 10.09
C ILE A 111 -14.08 7.51 11.24
N TYR A 112 -15.10 7.16 12.00
CA TYR A 112 -15.56 7.95 13.13
C TYR A 112 -14.50 7.97 14.26
N GLU A 113 -13.87 6.85 14.53
CA GLU A 113 -12.74 6.79 15.48
C GLU A 113 -11.57 7.68 15.05
N GLU A 114 -11.22 7.67 13.76
CA GLU A 114 -10.17 8.57 13.24
C GLU A 114 -10.56 10.04 13.40
N ILE A 115 -11.81 10.39 13.12
CA ILE A 115 -12.33 11.76 13.33
C ILE A 115 -12.22 12.16 14.80
N MET A 116 -12.48 11.26 15.75
CA MET A 116 -12.40 11.55 17.18
C MET A 116 -10.98 11.92 17.66
N LEU A 117 -9.93 11.54 16.93
CA LEU A 117 -8.55 11.99 17.23
C LEU A 117 -8.36 13.52 17.08
N TYR A 118 -9.22 14.17 16.31
CA TYR A 118 -9.16 15.61 16.02
C TYR A 118 -10.25 16.41 16.74
N HIS A 119 -11.08 15.75 17.53
CA HIS A 119 -12.15 16.39 18.32
C HIS A 119 -11.71 16.66 19.77
N SER A 120 -12.57 17.37 20.50
CA SER A 120 -12.31 17.65 21.91
C SER A 120 -12.21 16.35 22.71
N ASP A 121 -11.32 16.37 23.68
CA ASP A 121 -11.01 15.24 24.56
C ASP A 121 -12.25 14.65 25.24
N GLU A 122 -13.20 15.50 25.59
CA GLU A 122 -14.44 15.09 26.26
C GLU A 122 -15.36 14.26 25.33
N ALA A 123 -15.51 14.68 24.07
CA ALA A 123 -16.28 13.94 23.09
C ALA A 123 -15.62 12.59 22.75
N ALA A 124 -14.32 12.57 22.62
CA ALA A 124 -13.54 11.35 22.37
C ALA A 124 -13.65 10.35 23.52
N LEU A 125 -13.58 10.81 24.77
CA LEU A 125 -13.75 9.97 25.95
C LEU A 125 -15.17 9.43 26.11
N GLN A 126 -16.19 10.24 25.80
CA GLN A 126 -17.58 9.78 25.80
C GLN A 126 -17.81 8.69 24.76
N TYR A 127 -17.28 8.87 23.55
CA TYR A 127 -17.35 7.87 22.48
C TYR A 127 -16.69 6.54 22.90
N ILE A 128 -15.49 6.58 23.48
CA ILE A 128 -14.80 5.38 23.99
C ILE A 128 -15.67 4.66 25.02
N LYS A 129 -16.20 5.39 26.01
CA LYS A 129 -17.07 4.80 27.04
C LYS A 129 -18.29 4.12 26.47
N GLN A 130 -18.95 4.76 25.48
CA GLN A 130 -20.12 4.17 24.81
C GLN A 130 -19.75 2.88 24.07
N LYS A 131 -18.64 2.88 23.33
CA LYS A 131 -18.18 1.70 22.59
C LYS A 131 -17.76 0.56 23.54
N GLU A 132 -17.10 0.84 24.65
CA GLU A 132 -16.74 -0.17 25.67
C GLU A 132 -17.96 -0.85 26.29
N GLN A 133 -19.06 -0.13 26.45
CA GLN A 133 -20.32 -0.66 26.98
C GLN A 133 -21.06 -1.58 26.01
N HIS A 134 -20.86 -1.39 24.71
CA HIS A 134 -21.56 -2.12 23.64
C HIS A 134 -20.65 -3.13 22.91
N ALA A 135 -19.48 -3.40 23.43
CA ALA A 135 -18.45 -4.19 22.77
C ALA A 135 -18.78 -5.68 22.73
N ASN A 136 -19.24 -6.14 21.57
CA ASN A 136 -19.43 -7.58 21.26
C ASN A 136 -18.50 -8.11 20.15
N GLY A 137 -17.37 -7.48 19.86
CA GLY A 137 -16.50 -7.93 18.78
C GLY A 137 -15.07 -7.38 18.78
N ALA A 138 -14.18 -8.01 18.02
CA ALA A 138 -12.73 -7.80 17.99
C ALA A 138 -12.26 -6.42 17.47
N LEU A 139 -13.14 -5.65 16.82
CA LEU A 139 -12.82 -4.33 16.23
C LEU A 139 -13.06 -3.15 17.18
N HIS A 140 -13.55 -3.42 18.35
CA HIS A 140 -14.08 -2.42 19.28
C HIS A 140 -13.02 -1.56 19.88
N LEU A 141 -12.13 -1.03 19.56
CA LEU A 141 -11.21 -0.07 20.17
C LEU A 141 -9.85 -0.02 19.48
N ARG A 142 -9.88 -0.14 18.18
CA ARG A 142 -8.63 -0.09 17.44
C ARG A 142 -7.84 1.18 17.68
N TYR A 143 -8.52 2.33 17.71
CA TYR A 143 -7.93 3.64 17.97
C TYR A 143 -8.14 4.13 19.42
N GLY A 144 -8.86 3.39 20.22
CA GLY A 144 -9.09 3.76 21.63
C GLY A 144 -7.79 3.98 22.40
N HIS A 145 -6.74 3.22 22.14
CA HIS A 145 -5.43 3.43 22.73
C HIS A 145 -4.73 4.69 22.20
N ARG A 146 -4.92 5.08 20.93
CA ARG A 146 -4.39 6.32 20.33
C ARG A 146 -5.11 7.53 20.89
N ILE A 147 -6.44 7.46 20.96
CA ILE A 147 -7.26 8.52 21.56
C ILE A 147 -6.85 8.71 23.02
N ARG A 148 -6.71 7.64 23.82
CA ARG A 148 -6.23 7.70 25.20
C ARG A 148 -4.78 8.17 25.33
N LYS A 149 -3.92 7.90 24.36
CA LYS A 149 -2.52 8.34 24.36
C LYS A 149 -2.38 9.80 23.93
N ALA A 150 -3.20 10.26 22.99
CA ALA A 150 -3.29 11.67 22.59
C ALA A 150 -3.84 12.52 23.74
N TYR A 151 -4.77 11.94 24.51
CA TYR A 151 -5.36 12.55 25.68
C TYR A 151 -4.68 12.07 26.97
N LYS A 152 -3.67 12.80 27.41
CA LYS A 152 -3.19 12.76 28.80
C LYS A 152 -3.81 13.93 29.53
N PRO A 153 -4.68 13.68 30.54
CA PRO A 153 -5.35 14.75 31.30
C PRO A 153 -4.41 15.58 32.13
N ASP A 154 -3.15 15.17 32.29
CA ASP A 154 -2.16 15.88 33.09
C ASP A 154 -0.94 16.17 32.23
N GLY A 155 -0.81 17.42 31.80
CA GLY A 155 0.44 17.99 31.32
C GLY A 155 1.53 17.96 32.40
N LYS A 156 1.92 16.76 32.80
CA LYS A 156 3.10 16.49 33.64
C LYS A 156 3.85 15.30 33.05
#